data_78f41a45132a29d16060a07e03e3d5ee
#
_entry.id   78f41a45132a29d16060a07e03e3d5ee
#
_cell.length_a   1.000
_cell.length_b   1.000
_cell.length_c   1.000
_cell.angle_alpha   90.00
_cell.angle_beta   90.00
_cell.angle_gamma   90.00
#
_symmetry.space_group_name_H-M   'P 1'
#
loop_
_entity.id
_entity.type
_entity.pdbx_description
1 polymer ?
#
loop_
_entity_poly.entity_id
_entity_poly.type
_entity_poly.pdbx_seq_one_letter_code
_entity_poly.pdbx_strand_id
1 'polypeptide(L)'
;MEYITKSNAVIVLNDGTVFYGKSIGIKGTAFGEICFNTGMTGYQEIFTDPSYFGQIMLATTAHIGNYGVNADEVDSDGIKIAGLVCKNFSQYHSRPNSESNLFEYFEKHNLVAISDVDTRALTSYIRDNGAMNAVISTDGKSIDELKALLKEVPSMAGLELASKVSTKEAYTFGDEGATYRVAALDFGIKTNILRCFQERDCYIKVFPYNTSLEELLAFNPDGIFLSNGPGDPSALGKLGVLETVQNIIDCGKPVFGICLGHQLIGLSQGVSTFKMFSGHRGVNHPILNTITGRGEITSQNHGFAVNKEELNSHKSLEISHLHLNDGTVAGMRMKDKDVFSVQYHPESSPGPHDSRYLFDEFVSNMKKIKVAV
;
A
#
# COMPACT_ATOMS: atom_id res chain seq x y z
N MET A 1 -2.96 -15.10 -35.22
CA MET A 1 -3.09 -14.73 -33.80
C MET A 1 -3.74 -15.91 -33.10
N GLU A 2 -3.03 -16.56 -32.19
CA GLU A 2 -3.63 -17.61 -31.35
C GLU A 2 -4.18 -16.95 -30.09
N TYR A 3 -5.44 -17.19 -29.78
CA TYR A 3 -6.05 -16.77 -28.53
C TYR A 3 -5.73 -17.79 -27.44
N ILE A 4 -5.42 -17.31 -26.22
CA ILE A 4 -5.26 -18.17 -25.06
C ILE A 4 -6.57 -18.92 -24.79
N THR A 5 -6.52 -20.25 -24.76
CA THR A 5 -7.67 -21.05 -24.31
C THR A 5 -7.75 -20.97 -22.80
N LYS A 6 -8.77 -20.27 -22.29
CA LYS A 6 -8.99 -20.08 -20.86
C LYS A 6 -9.70 -21.29 -20.25
N SER A 7 -9.06 -21.98 -19.31
CA SER A 7 -9.69 -23.04 -18.51
C SER A 7 -10.66 -22.47 -17.46
N ASN A 8 -11.53 -23.32 -16.93
CA ASN A 8 -12.44 -22.93 -15.86
C ASN A 8 -11.64 -22.56 -14.59
N ALA A 9 -12.15 -21.57 -13.88
CA ALA A 9 -11.61 -21.09 -12.63
C ALA A 9 -12.73 -20.72 -11.66
N VAL A 10 -12.41 -20.68 -10.37
CA VAL A 10 -13.38 -20.41 -9.32
C VAL A 10 -12.76 -19.54 -8.24
N ILE A 11 -13.58 -18.69 -7.64
CA ILE A 11 -13.28 -18.01 -6.38
C ILE A 11 -14.30 -18.43 -5.34
N VAL A 12 -13.84 -18.76 -4.14
CA VAL A 12 -14.66 -19.08 -2.97
C VAL A 12 -14.32 -18.10 -1.86
N LEU A 13 -15.35 -17.46 -1.31
CA LEU A 13 -15.24 -16.54 -0.18
C LEU A 13 -15.35 -17.29 1.15
N ASN A 14 -14.87 -16.69 2.24
CA ASN A 14 -14.82 -17.32 3.56
C ASN A 14 -16.21 -17.75 4.10
N ASP A 15 -17.26 -17.09 3.69
CA ASP A 15 -18.65 -17.45 4.03
C ASP A 15 -19.25 -18.57 3.15
N GLY A 16 -18.45 -19.06 2.19
CA GLY A 16 -18.83 -20.13 1.26
C GLY A 16 -19.47 -19.64 -0.04
N THR A 17 -19.60 -18.34 -0.26
CA THR A 17 -20.10 -17.77 -1.54
C THR A 17 -19.10 -18.05 -2.66
N VAL A 18 -19.61 -18.40 -3.84
CA VAL A 18 -18.80 -18.85 -4.98
C VAL A 18 -19.09 -17.99 -6.22
N PHE A 19 -18.01 -17.57 -6.90
CA PHE A 19 -18.08 -16.98 -8.23
C PHE A 19 -17.23 -17.79 -9.20
N TYR A 20 -17.68 -17.89 -10.46
CA TYR A 20 -17.00 -18.62 -11.51
C TYR A 20 -16.35 -17.66 -12.50
N GLY A 21 -15.24 -18.09 -13.10
CA GLY A 21 -14.50 -17.35 -14.09
C GLY A 21 -13.62 -18.25 -14.96
N LYS A 22 -12.59 -17.64 -15.54
CA LYS A 22 -11.64 -18.31 -16.42
C LYS A 22 -10.21 -17.96 -16.00
N SER A 23 -9.28 -18.90 -16.11
CA SER A 23 -7.86 -18.73 -15.84
C SER A 23 -7.20 -17.81 -16.88
N ILE A 24 -6.39 -16.87 -16.39
CA ILE A 24 -5.57 -15.94 -17.21
C ILE A 24 -4.14 -15.81 -16.68
N GLY A 25 -3.77 -16.53 -15.65
CA GLY A 25 -2.42 -16.60 -15.09
C GLY A 25 -1.92 -18.05 -15.07
N ILE A 26 -0.99 -18.34 -14.15
CA ILE A 26 -0.51 -19.71 -13.98
C ILE A 26 -1.61 -20.61 -13.41
N LYS A 27 -1.46 -21.93 -13.67
CA LYS A 27 -2.30 -22.94 -13.04
C LYS A 27 -1.92 -23.09 -11.57
N GLY A 28 -2.89 -22.93 -10.66
CA GLY A 28 -2.64 -23.02 -9.24
C GLY A 28 -3.80 -22.57 -8.36
N THR A 29 -3.51 -22.46 -7.08
CA THR A 29 -4.43 -21.97 -6.05
C THR A 29 -3.74 -20.85 -5.29
N ALA A 30 -4.43 -19.71 -5.09
CA ALA A 30 -3.96 -18.59 -4.28
C ALA A 30 -5.04 -18.18 -3.28
N PHE A 31 -4.62 -17.69 -2.12
CA PHE A 31 -5.52 -17.29 -1.04
C PHE A 31 -5.02 -16.02 -0.34
N GLY A 32 -5.93 -15.34 0.31
CA GLY A 32 -5.67 -14.11 1.06
C GLY A 32 -6.94 -13.33 1.31
N GLU A 33 -6.83 -12.21 2.01
CA GLU A 33 -7.95 -11.29 2.12
C GLU A 33 -8.25 -10.67 0.76
N ILE A 34 -9.52 -10.78 0.29
CA ILE A 34 -9.92 -10.13 -0.95
C ILE A 34 -10.22 -8.65 -0.71
N CYS A 35 -9.66 -7.80 -1.56
CA CYS A 35 -9.93 -6.38 -1.60
C CYS A 35 -10.17 -5.91 -3.03
N PHE A 36 -10.99 -4.88 -3.23
CA PHE A 36 -11.21 -4.29 -4.54
C PHE A 36 -10.52 -2.93 -4.67
N ASN A 37 -10.03 -2.63 -5.88
CA ASN A 37 -9.49 -1.32 -6.21
C ASN A 37 -10.32 -0.70 -7.34
N THR A 38 -10.69 0.58 -7.17
CA THR A 38 -11.53 1.34 -8.10
C THR A 38 -10.76 2.12 -9.15
N GLY A 39 -9.43 2.03 -9.17
CA GLY A 39 -8.57 2.67 -10.18
C GLY A 39 -8.89 2.18 -11.60
N MET A 40 -9.06 3.12 -12.52
CA MET A 40 -9.35 2.82 -13.94
C MET A 40 -8.08 2.54 -14.74
N THR A 41 -6.91 2.85 -14.19
CA THR A 41 -5.58 2.72 -14.80
C THR A 41 -4.55 2.41 -13.72
N GLY A 42 -3.31 2.10 -14.10
CA GLY A 42 -2.21 1.85 -13.17
C GLY A 42 -2.23 0.45 -12.57
N TYR A 43 -2.71 -0.55 -13.33
CA TYR A 43 -2.82 -1.90 -12.80
C TYR A 43 -1.44 -2.51 -12.44
N GLN A 44 -0.38 -2.18 -13.18
CA GLN A 44 0.95 -2.71 -12.93
C GLN A 44 1.54 -2.15 -11.62
N GLU A 45 1.39 -0.85 -11.39
CA GLU A 45 1.77 -0.19 -10.13
C GLU A 45 0.99 -0.78 -8.95
N ILE A 46 -0.33 -1.01 -9.11
CA ILE A 46 -1.17 -1.65 -8.08
C ILE A 46 -0.68 -3.07 -7.78
N PHE A 47 -0.35 -3.88 -8.80
CA PHE A 47 0.09 -5.26 -8.58
C PHE A 47 1.46 -5.36 -7.91
N THR A 48 2.30 -4.35 -8.08
CA THR A 48 3.67 -4.28 -7.54
C THR A 48 3.77 -3.46 -6.25
N ASP A 49 2.68 -2.83 -5.79
CA ASP A 49 2.64 -2.12 -4.51
C ASP A 49 2.76 -3.11 -3.33
N PRO A 50 3.84 -3.03 -2.52
CA PRO A 50 4.05 -3.94 -1.39
C PRO A 50 2.92 -3.93 -0.35
N SER A 51 2.14 -2.85 -0.25
CA SER A 51 1.00 -2.75 0.66
C SER A 51 -0.13 -3.74 0.36
N TYR A 52 -0.17 -4.32 -0.86
CA TYR A 52 -1.09 -5.40 -1.21
C TYR A 52 -0.55 -6.81 -0.95
N PHE A 53 0.63 -6.94 -0.33
CA PHE A 53 1.22 -8.26 -0.10
C PHE A 53 0.26 -9.19 0.64
N GLY A 54 0.07 -10.40 0.08
CA GLY A 54 -0.82 -11.41 0.65
C GLY A 54 -2.32 -11.18 0.43
N GLN A 55 -2.72 -10.17 -0.37
CA GLN A 55 -4.14 -9.90 -0.68
C GLN A 55 -4.51 -10.37 -2.09
N ILE A 56 -5.74 -10.86 -2.26
CA ILE A 56 -6.35 -11.09 -3.58
C ILE A 56 -6.94 -9.77 -4.06
N MET A 57 -6.44 -9.28 -5.20
CA MET A 57 -6.88 -8.03 -5.81
C MET A 57 -8.08 -8.27 -6.72
N LEU A 58 -9.20 -7.60 -6.46
CA LEU A 58 -10.33 -7.48 -7.37
C LEU A 58 -10.25 -6.14 -8.11
N ALA A 59 -9.94 -6.18 -9.40
CA ALA A 59 -9.94 -4.99 -10.25
C ALA A 59 -11.37 -4.67 -10.72
N THR A 60 -11.89 -3.49 -10.36
CA THR A 60 -13.25 -3.08 -10.76
C THR A 60 -13.30 -2.47 -12.16
N THR A 61 -12.14 -2.10 -12.74
CA THR A 61 -12.06 -1.62 -14.13
C THR A 61 -12.54 -2.68 -15.11
N ALA A 62 -13.16 -2.22 -16.21
CA ALA A 62 -13.75 -3.12 -17.19
C ALA A 62 -12.74 -3.99 -17.94
N HIS A 63 -11.50 -3.50 -18.13
CA HIS A 63 -10.46 -4.16 -18.88
C HIS A 63 -9.10 -4.09 -18.19
N ILE A 64 -8.38 -5.22 -18.16
CA ILE A 64 -6.99 -5.35 -17.70
C ILE A 64 -6.14 -5.89 -18.85
N GLY A 65 -4.88 -5.46 -18.95
CA GLY A 65 -3.90 -5.91 -19.95
C GLY A 65 -3.88 -5.10 -21.26
N ASN A 66 -4.81 -4.18 -21.46
CA ASN A 66 -4.99 -3.45 -22.71
C ASN A 66 -3.83 -2.49 -23.09
N TYR A 67 -2.99 -2.08 -22.15
CA TYR A 67 -1.82 -1.25 -22.43
C TYR A 67 -0.47 -1.95 -22.13
N GLY A 68 -0.51 -3.24 -21.76
CA GLY A 68 0.71 -4.06 -21.56
C GLY A 68 1.47 -3.72 -20.29
N VAL A 69 2.76 -3.97 -20.30
CA VAL A 69 3.70 -3.85 -19.18
C VAL A 69 4.88 -2.96 -19.57
N ASN A 70 5.38 -2.17 -18.61
CA ASN A 70 6.58 -1.35 -18.77
C ASN A 70 7.42 -1.39 -17.49
N ALA A 71 8.74 -1.52 -17.60
CA ALA A 71 9.65 -1.64 -16.47
C ALA A 71 9.67 -0.41 -15.54
N ASP A 72 9.33 0.77 -16.06
CA ASP A 72 9.28 2.00 -15.26
C ASP A 72 8.00 2.15 -14.44
N GLU A 73 6.96 1.34 -14.75
CA GLU A 73 5.64 1.39 -14.09
C GLU A 73 5.52 0.34 -12.99
N VAL A 74 6.53 0.25 -12.13
CA VAL A 74 6.56 -0.67 -10.99
C VAL A 74 6.85 0.10 -9.70
N ASP A 75 6.23 -0.35 -8.61
CA ASP A 75 6.44 0.20 -7.27
C ASP A 75 7.34 -0.69 -6.39
N SER A 76 7.75 -1.87 -6.88
CA SER A 76 8.75 -2.74 -6.24
C SER A 76 9.32 -3.74 -7.24
N ASP A 77 10.14 -4.68 -6.77
CA ASP A 77 10.87 -5.69 -7.53
C ASP A 77 10.00 -6.79 -8.18
N GLY A 78 8.68 -6.68 -8.12
CA GLY A 78 7.77 -7.63 -8.75
C GLY A 78 6.35 -7.60 -8.18
N ILE A 79 5.51 -8.54 -8.62
CA ILE A 79 4.12 -8.65 -8.17
C ILE A 79 4.06 -8.99 -6.68
N LYS A 80 3.25 -8.27 -5.92
CA LYS A 80 3.04 -8.43 -4.48
C LYS A 80 1.66 -8.96 -4.12
N ILE A 81 0.66 -8.78 -4.99
CA ILE A 81 -0.67 -9.37 -4.79
C ILE A 81 -0.59 -10.90 -4.80
N ALA A 82 -1.38 -11.56 -3.95
CA ALA A 82 -1.47 -13.02 -3.91
C ALA A 82 -2.20 -13.61 -5.13
N GLY A 83 -3.15 -12.86 -5.68
CA GLY A 83 -3.93 -13.27 -6.85
C GLY A 83 -4.73 -12.12 -7.42
N LEU A 84 -5.20 -12.29 -8.66
CA LEU A 84 -5.99 -11.28 -9.37
C LEU A 84 -7.35 -11.81 -9.81
N VAL A 85 -8.38 -10.98 -9.61
CA VAL A 85 -9.73 -11.18 -10.17
C VAL A 85 -10.09 -9.97 -11.03
N CYS A 86 -10.51 -10.19 -12.28
CA CYS A 86 -10.93 -9.11 -13.16
C CYS A 86 -12.14 -9.50 -14.04
N LYS A 87 -12.75 -8.48 -14.68
CA LYS A 87 -13.89 -8.71 -15.61
C LYS A 87 -13.41 -9.20 -16.96
N ASN A 88 -12.67 -8.37 -17.67
CA ASN A 88 -12.12 -8.69 -18.99
C ASN A 88 -10.60 -8.60 -18.97
N PHE A 89 -9.97 -9.58 -19.59
CA PHE A 89 -8.54 -9.61 -19.78
C PHE A 89 -8.19 -9.48 -21.25
N SER A 90 -7.37 -8.48 -21.58
CA SER A 90 -6.83 -8.31 -22.93
C SER A 90 -5.50 -9.04 -23.05
N GLN A 91 -5.42 -9.96 -23.99
CA GLN A 91 -4.20 -10.67 -24.32
C GLN A 91 -3.24 -9.80 -25.14
N TYR A 92 -3.79 -8.82 -25.85
CA TYR A 92 -3.03 -7.92 -26.72
C TYR A 92 -3.04 -6.51 -26.13
N HIS A 93 -1.87 -5.89 -26.16
CA HIS A 93 -1.68 -4.50 -25.75
C HIS A 93 -1.55 -3.59 -26.97
N SER A 94 -1.91 -2.31 -26.80
CA SER A 94 -1.92 -1.33 -27.88
C SER A 94 -0.99 -0.14 -27.65
N ARG A 95 -0.39 -0.01 -26.46
CA ARG A 95 0.50 1.12 -26.15
C ARG A 95 1.88 0.93 -26.80
N PRO A 96 2.42 1.93 -27.55
CA PRO A 96 3.67 1.80 -28.29
C PRO A 96 4.90 1.48 -27.45
N ASN A 97 4.97 1.98 -26.20
CA ASN A 97 6.10 1.74 -25.28
C ASN A 97 5.87 0.58 -24.32
N SER A 98 4.96 -0.33 -24.64
CA SER A 98 4.81 -1.57 -23.89
C SER A 98 5.93 -2.55 -24.25
N GLU A 99 6.56 -3.16 -23.26
CA GLU A 99 7.66 -4.11 -23.41
C GLU A 99 7.18 -5.54 -23.58
N SER A 100 6.05 -5.90 -22.93
CA SER A 100 5.43 -7.22 -23.04
C SER A 100 3.94 -7.17 -22.76
N ASN A 101 3.26 -8.29 -23.00
CA ASN A 101 1.86 -8.44 -22.59
C ASN A 101 1.76 -8.85 -21.10
N LEU A 102 0.61 -8.61 -20.52
CA LEU A 102 0.39 -8.87 -19.11
C LEU A 102 0.35 -10.37 -18.77
N PHE A 103 0.02 -11.25 -19.73
CA PHE A 103 0.01 -12.69 -19.51
C PHE A 103 1.43 -13.23 -19.26
N GLU A 104 2.40 -12.85 -20.10
CA GLU A 104 3.83 -13.18 -19.91
C GLU A 104 4.36 -12.65 -18.57
N TYR A 105 3.91 -11.47 -18.17
CA TYR A 105 4.25 -10.89 -16.87
C TYR A 105 3.72 -11.72 -15.70
N PHE A 106 2.48 -12.24 -15.80
CA PHE A 106 1.91 -13.14 -14.79
C PHE A 106 2.66 -14.46 -14.71
N GLU A 107 3.04 -15.05 -15.86
CA GLU A 107 3.84 -16.28 -15.88
C GLU A 107 5.21 -16.07 -15.24
N LYS A 108 5.91 -14.99 -15.60
CA LYS A 108 7.21 -14.62 -15.03
C LYS A 108 7.17 -14.48 -13.51
N HIS A 109 6.08 -13.94 -12.96
CA HIS A 109 5.91 -13.69 -11.52
C HIS A 109 5.05 -14.75 -10.81
N ASN A 110 4.70 -15.85 -11.48
CA ASN A 110 3.91 -16.96 -10.93
C ASN A 110 2.56 -16.52 -10.34
N LEU A 111 1.85 -15.58 -10.97
CA LEU A 111 0.57 -15.08 -10.49
C LEU A 111 -0.59 -15.98 -10.90
N VAL A 112 -1.39 -16.43 -9.94
CA VAL A 112 -2.70 -17.03 -10.19
C VAL A 112 -3.70 -15.90 -10.44
N ALA A 113 -4.35 -15.91 -11.61
CA ALA A 113 -5.26 -14.84 -12.00
C ALA A 113 -6.49 -15.39 -12.74
N ILE A 114 -7.63 -14.78 -12.50
CA ILE A 114 -8.91 -15.17 -13.11
C ILE A 114 -9.62 -13.97 -13.74
N SER A 115 -10.26 -14.20 -14.88
CA SER A 115 -11.11 -13.23 -15.58
C SER A 115 -12.52 -13.79 -15.80
N ASP A 116 -13.33 -13.01 -16.50
CA ASP A 116 -14.71 -13.36 -16.85
C ASP A 116 -15.62 -13.57 -15.61
N VAL A 117 -15.22 -12.96 -14.47
CA VAL A 117 -15.98 -12.94 -13.22
C VAL A 117 -16.98 -11.78 -13.24
N ASP A 118 -18.13 -11.94 -12.61
CA ASP A 118 -19.01 -10.80 -12.31
C ASP A 118 -18.42 -9.94 -11.20
N THR A 119 -17.45 -9.10 -11.58
CA THR A 119 -16.73 -8.21 -10.65
C THR A 119 -17.64 -7.18 -10.00
N ARG A 120 -18.74 -6.79 -10.67
CA ARG A 120 -19.71 -5.85 -10.08
C ARG A 120 -20.48 -6.49 -8.93
N ALA A 121 -20.98 -7.70 -9.11
CA ALA A 121 -21.65 -8.45 -8.06
C ALA A 121 -20.68 -8.74 -6.89
N LEU A 122 -19.46 -9.19 -7.19
CA LEU A 122 -18.45 -9.48 -6.18
C LEU A 122 -18.03 -8.22 -5.40
N THR A 123 -17.84 -7.07 -6.08
CA THR A 123 -17.52 -5.79 -5.42
C THR A 123 -18.66 -5.36 -4.48
N SER A 124 -19.91 -5.43 -4.94
CA SER A 124 -21.07 -5.11 -4.10
C SER A 124 -21.13 -6.04 -2.90
N TYR A 125 -20.88 -7.34 -3.12
CA TYR A 125 -20.86 -8.32 -2.04
C TYR A 125 -19.83 -8.00 -0.95
N ILE A 126 -18.59 -7.72 -1.34
CA ILE A 126 -17.51 -7.37 -0.40
C ILE A 126 -17.82 -6.03 0.32
N ARG A 127 -18.36 -5.05 -0.39
CA ARG A 127 -18.77 -3.78 0.21
C ARG A 127 -19.84 -3.96 1.29
N ASP A 128 -20.80 -4.84 1.05
CA ASP A 128 -21.97 -5.03 1.91
C ASP A 128 -21.69 -6.01 3.07
N ASN A 129 -20.71 -6.93 2.93
CA ASN A 129 -20.36 -7.95 3.92
C ASN A 129 -18.97 -7.77 4.56
N GLY A 130 -18.19 -6.79 4.10
CA GLY A 130 -16.84 -6.50 4.59
C GLY A 130 -15.74 -7.28 3.87
N ALA A 131 -14.50 -6.84 4.07
CA ALA A 131 -13.32 -7.55 3.58
C ALA A 131 -13.18 -8.90 4.30
N MET A 132 -12.92 -9.96 3.55
CA MET A 132 -12.86 -11.33 4.06
C MET A 132 -11.81 -12.15 3.31
N ASN A 133 -11.40 -13.27 3.88
CA ASN A 133 -10.53 -14.21 3.18
C ASN A 133 -11.26 -14.84 1.97
N ALA A 134 -10.49 -15.09 0.92
CA ALA A 134 -10.94 -15.77 -0.29
C ALA A 134 -9.85 -16.72 -0.79
N VAL A 135 -10.24 -17.68 -1.62
CA VAL A 135 -9.34 -18.53 -2.38
C VAL A 135 -9.76 -18.52 -3.85
N ILE A 136 -8.78 -18.37 -4.73
CA ILE A 136 -8.96 -18.55 -6.18
C ILE A 136 -8.25 -19.82 -6.62
N SER A 137 -8.87 -20.59 -7.52
CA SER A 137 -8.30 -21.83 -8.05
C SER A 137 -8.53 -21.95 -9.55
N THR A 138 -7.45 -22.33 -10.24
CA THR A 138 -7.41 -22.62 -11.68
C THR A 138 -6.94 -24.05 -11.95
N ASP A 139 -6.70 -24.84 -10.90
CA ASP A 139 -6.12 -26.19 -10.95
C ASP A 139 -7.16 -27.34 -10.78
N GLY A 140 -8.44 -26.97 -10.71
CA GLY A 140 -9.55 -27.94 -10.73
C GLY A 140 -9.93 -28.53 -9.37
N LYS A 141 -9.47 -27.91 -8.26
CA LYS A 141 -9.92 -28.30 -6.91
C LYS A 141 -11.42 -28.14 -6.75
N SER A 142 -12.03 -29.04 -6.00
CA SER A 142 -13.46 -28.96 -5.65
C SER A 142 -13.74 -27.81 -4.67
N ILE A 143 -14.99 -27.35 -4.64
CA ILE A 143 -15.43 -26.30 -3.71
C ILE A 143 -15.17 -26.69 -2.25
N ASP A 144 -15.37 -27.98 -1.90
CA ASP A 144 -15.17 -28.46 -0.54
C ASP A 144 -13.68 -28.45 -0.13
N GLU A 145 -12.78 -28.83 -1.05
CA GLU A 145 -11.33 -28.70 -0.82
C GLU A 145 -10.93 -27.23 -0.62
N LEU A 146 -11.47 -26.31 -1.41
CA LEU A 146 -11.19 -24.88 -1.31
C LEU A 146 -11.74 -24.29 0.01
N LYS A 147 -12.93 -24.69 0.44
CA LYS A 147 -13.48 -24.32 1.75
C LYS A 147 -12.64 -24.85 2.93
N ALA A 148 -12.06 -26.04 2.78
CA ALA A 148 -11.15 -26.57 3.78
C ALA A 148 -9.87 -25.76 3.88
N LEU A 149 -9.26 -25.38 2.75
CA LEU A 149 -8.09 -24.51 2.69
C LEU A 149 -8.35 -23.14 3.32
N LEU A 150 -9.52 -22.52 3.07
CA LEU A 150 -9.89 -21.23 3.62
C LEU A 150 -9.88 -21.17 5.15
N LYS A 151 -10.17 -22.29 5.82
CA LYS A 151 -10.17 -22.34 7.29
C LYS A 151 -8.76 -22.16 7.89
N GLU A 152 -7.72 -22.48 7.10
CA GLU A 152 -6.32 -22.35 7.51
C GLU A 152 -5.71 -20.98 7.15
N VAL A 153 -6.43 -20.14 6.38
CA VAL A 153 -5.95 -18.82 5.98
C VAL A 153 -6.08 -17.84 7.16
N PRO A 154 -4.99 -17.27 7.66
CA PRO A 154 -5.05 -16.35 8.79
C PRO A 154 -5.83 -15.08 8.45
N SER A 155 -6.46 -14.48 9.44
CA SER A 155 -7.05 -13.15 9.31
C SER A 155 -5.96 -12.10 9.11
N MET A 156 -6.26 -11.05 8.35
CA MET A 156 -5.37 -9.88 8.24
C MET A 156 -5.18 -9.19 9.60
N ALA A 157 -6.18 -9.23 10.48
CA ALA A 157 -6.05 -8.71 11.84
C ALA A 157 -5.05 -9.55 12.66
N GLY A 158 -4.04 -8.90 13.21
CA GLY A 158 -2.93 -9.51 13.93
C GLY A 158 -1.82 -10.08 13.05
N LEU A 159 -1.90 -9.95 11.72
CA LEU A 159 -0.93 -10.49 10.78
C LEU A 159 0.19 -9.48 10.49
N GLU A 160 1.42 -9.84 10.85
CA GLU A 160 2.61 -9.06 10.51
C GLU A 160 3.13 -9.45 9.12
N LEU A 161 3.19 -8.49 8.21
CA LEU A 161 3.63 -8.71 6.82
C LEU A 161 4.74 -7.75 6.36
N ALA A 162 5.03 -6.70 7.11
CA ALA A 162 6.05 -5.72 6.72
C ALA A 162 7.45 -6.38 6.65
N SER A 163 7.78 -7.29 7.56
CA SER A 163 9.05 -8.05 7.52
C SER A 163 9.22 -8.91 6.26
N LYS A 164 8.13 -9.24 5.57
CA LYS A 164 8.14 -10.07 4.35
C LYS A 164 8.49 -9.29 3.11
N VAL A 165 8.24 -7.98 3.12
CA VAL A 165 8.42 -7.07 1.97
C VAL A 165 9.52 -6.05 2.19
N SER A 166 9.93 -5.81 3.42
CA SER A 166 11.06 -4.94 3.77
C SER A 166 12.36 -5.46 3.15
N THR A 167 13.22 -4.52 2.74
CA THR A 167 14.58 -4.85 2.28
C THR A 167 15.34 -5.67 3.34
N LYS A 168 16.23 -6.53 2.89
CA LYS A 168 17.09 -7.33 3.80
C LYS A 168 18.38 -6.59 4.17
N GLU A 169 18.84 -5.73 3.28
CA GLU A 169 20.06 -4.93 3.44
C GLU A 169 19.77 -3.48 3.09
N ALA A 170 20.41 -2.56 3.77
CA ALA A 170 20.27 -1.14 3.46
C ALA A 170 20.83 -0.83 2.07
N TYR A 171 20.11 -0.01 1.32
CA TYR A 171 20.53 0.46 0.00
C TYR A 171 20.29 1.97 -0.13
N THR A 172 20.88 2.58 -1.16
CA THR A 172 20.74 4.02 -1.42
C THR A 172 20.01 4.28 -2.72
N PHE A 173 19.35 5.45 -2.78
CA PHE A 173 18.61 5.92 -3.95
C PHE A 173 18.84 7.44 -4.12
N GLY A 174 19.01 7.89 -5.38
CA GLY A 174 19.30 9.29 -5.68
C GLY A 174 20.79 9.60 -5.76
N ASP A 175 21.13 10.89 -5.87
CA ASP A 175 22.50 11.38 -5.98
C ASP A 175 23.11 11.60 -4.58
N GLU A 176 24.28 11.03 -4.32
CA GLU A 176 24.99 11.20 -3.05
C GLU A 176 25.38 12.68 -2.79
N GLY A 177 25.53 13.49 -3.84
CA GLY A 177 25.79 14.93 -3.78
C GLY A 177 24.56 15.80 -3.49
N ALA A 178 23.36 15.19 -3.36
CA ALA A 178 22.13 15.92 -3.08
C ALA A 178 22.17 16.71 -1.77
N THR A 179 21.41 17.81 -1.73
CA THR A 179 21.42 18.76 -0.60
C THR A 179 20.90 18.13 0.69
N TYR A 180 19.89 17.23 0.62
CA TYR A 180 19.26 16.64 1.80
C TYR A 180 19.50 15.14 1.86
N ARG A 181 19.64 14.61 3.09
CA ARG A 181 19.80 13.18 3.36
C ARG A 181 18.58 12.67 4.12
N VAL A 182 17.91 11.67 3.58
CA VAL A 182 16.72 11.05 4.18
C VAL A 182 17.03 9.61 4.58
N ALA A 183 16.85 9.27 5.85
CA ALA A 183 16.84 7.89 6.31
C ALA A 183 15.41 7.36 6.21
N ALA A 184 15.17 6.37 5.36
CA ALA A 184 13.86 5.75 5.18
C ALA A 184 13.81 4.39 5.85
N LEU A 185 12.88 4.19 6.78
CA LEU A 185 12.61 2.88 7.38
C LEU A 185 11.60 2.14 6.50
N ASP A 186 11.99 0.98 6.00
CA ASP A 186 11.26 0.23 4.98
C ASP A 186 10.31 -0.79 5.59
N PHE A 187 9.02 -0.52 5.51
CA PHE A 187 7.94 -1.47 5.83
C PHE A 187 7.28 -2.05 4.58
N GLY A 188 7.80 -1.74 3.39
CA GLY A 188 7.24 -2.04 2.08
C GLY A 188 7.15 -0.78 1.22
N ILE A 189 8.26 -0.05 1.12
CA ILE A 189 8.33 1.26 0.45
C ILE A 189 8.05 1.13 -1.04
N LYS A 190 7.19 2.02 -1.56
CA LYS A 190 6.95 2.16 -3.00
C LYS A 190 8.10 2.94 -3.66
N THR A 191 8.55 2.47 -4.82
CA THR A 191 9.61 3.13 -5.58
C THR A 191 9.26 4.59 -5.92
N ASN A 192 7.99 4.88 -6.17
CA ASN A 192 7.57 6.25 -6.49
C ASN A 192 7.74 7.23 -5.32
N ILE A 193 7.72 6.78 -4.08
CA ILE A 193 8.08 7.61 -2.91
C ILE A 193 9.54 8.06 -3.00
N LEU A 194 10.43 7.13 -3.36
CA LEU A 194 11.85 7.43 -3.53
C LEU A 194 12.09 8.42 -4.67
N ARG A 195 11.36 8.27 -5.79
CA ARG A 195 11.39 9.22 -6.92
C ARG A 195 10.91 10.60 -6.50
N CYS A 196 9.83 10.71 -5.69
CA CYS A 196 9.34 11.98 -5.18
C CYS A 196 10.36 12.71 -4.29
N PHE A 197 11.14 11.99 -3.50
CA PHE A 197 12.25 12.57 -2.73
C PHE A 197 13.42 12.96 -3.63
N GLN A 198 13.79 12.12 -4.60
CA GLN A 198 14.88 12.42 -5.54
C GLN A 198 14.59 13.68 -6.36
N GLU A 199 13.35 13.88 -6.82
CA GLU A 199 12.89 15.10 -7.51
C GLU A 199 13.08 16.38 -6.66
N ARG A 200 13.26 16.23 -5.34
CA ARG A 200 13.45 17.32 -4.37
C ARG A 200 14.86 17.40 -3.79
N ASP A 201 15.83 16.95 -4.58
CA ASP A 201 17.25 17.01 -4.23
C ASP A 201 17.56 16.27 -2.91
N CYS A 202 16.98 15.07 -2.74
CA CYS A 202 17.22 14.20 -1.61
C CYS A 202 18.04 12.96 -2.02
N TYR A 203 19.05 12.64 -1.20
CA TYR A 203 19.74 11.35 -1.20
C TYR A 203 19.14 10.48 -0.11
N ILE A 204 18.58 9.34 -0.48
CA ILE A 204 17.84 8.48 0.42
C ILE A 204 18.66 7.23 0.74
N LYS A 205 18.74 6.87 2.01
CA LYS A 205 19.17 5.54 2.42
C LYS A 205 17.97 4.80 3.02
N VAL A 206 17.63 3.70 2.39
CA VAL A 206 16.53 2.81 2.78
C VAL A 206 17.08 1.74 3.68
N PHE A 207 16.52 1.59 4.86
CA PHE A 207 16.94 0.66 5.89
C PHE A 207 15.87 -0.40 6.16
N PRO A 208 16.22 -1.63 6.55
CA PRO A 208 15.27 -2.63 6.99
C PRO A 208 14.34 -2.13 8.11
N TYR A 209 13.14 -2.68 8.19
CA TYR A 209 12.08 -2.28 9.15
C TYR A 209 12.50 -2.33 10.63
N ASN A 210 13.47 -3.16 10.98
CA ASN A 210 13.95 -3.38 12.34
C ASN A 210 15.28 -2.70 12.66
N THR A 211 15.71 -1.73 11.85
CA THR A 211 16.94 -0.97 12.06
C THR A 211 16.82 -0.06 13.28
N SER A 212 17.85 0.00 14.10
CA SER A 212 17.89 0.84 15.30
C SER A 212 18.00 2.33 14.98
N LEU A 213 17.57 3.20 15.91
CA LEU A 213 17.75 4.64 15.75
C LEU A 213 19.22 5.03 15.59
N GLU A 214 20.14 4.36 16.31
CA GLU A 214 21.57 4.61 16.24
C GLU A 214 22.12 4.40 14.82
N GLU A 215 21.72 3.30 14.19
CA GLU A 215 22.12 2.99 12.80
C GLU A 215 21.52 3.99 11.80
N LEU A 216 20.27 4.43 12.00
CA LEU A 216 19.65 5.46 11.16
C LEU A 216 20.43 6.79 11.29
N LEU A 217 20.78 7.20 12.52
CA LEU A 217 21.52 8.44 12.80
C LEU A 217 22.98 8.38 12.32
N ALA A 218 23.60 7.19 12.26
CA ALA A 218 24.94 7.03 11.70
C ALA A 218 25.03 7.42 10.21
N PHE A 219 23.92 7.42 9.48
CA PHE A 219 23.83 7.96 8.12
C PHE A 219 23.87 9.51 8.10
N ASN A 220 23.76 10.16 9.27
CA ASN A 220 23.64 11.62 9.41
C ASN A 220 22.48 12.22 8.58
N PRO A 221 21.24 11.74 8.75
CA PRO A 221 20.09 12.21 7.97
C PRO A 221 19.67 13.62 8.41
N ASP A 222 19.12 14.40 7.48
CA ASP A 222 18.44 15.67 7.75
C ASP A 222 16.99 15.42 8.21
N GLY A 223 16.36 14.31 7.79
CA GLY A 223 15.03 13.86 8.20
C GLY A 223 14.86 12.35 8.11
N ILE A 224 13.83 11.82 8.78
CA ILE A 224 13.53 10.40 8.83
C ILE A 224 12.15 10.14 8.22
N PHE A 225 12.06 9.14 7.37
CA PHE A 225 10.84 8.75 6.69
C PHE A 225 10.37 7.35 7.14
N LEU A 226 9.08 7.21 7.45
CA LEU A 226 8.44 5.94 7.79
C LEU A 226 7.52 5.53 6.64
N SER A 227 7.85 4.44 5.96
CA SER A 227 7.19 4.07 4.72
C SER A 227 5.81 3.46 4.91
N ASN A 228 5.09 3.31 3.80
CA ASN A 228 3.93 2.45 3.66
C ASN A 228 4.30 0.96 3.81
N GLY A 229 3.28 0.09 3.92
CA GLY A 229 3.49 -1.35 3.99
C GLY A 229 2.21 -2.12 4.29
N PRO A 230 2.26 -3.47 4.22
CA PRO A 230 1.14 -4.37 4.42
C PRO A 230 0.96 -4.80 5.88
N GLY A 231 -0.18 -5.41 6.15
CA GLY A 231 -0.48 -6.10 7.41
C GLY A 231 -1.17 -5.24 8.45
N ASP A 232 -1.26 -5.77 9.66
CA ASP A 232 -1.82 -5.08 10.82
C ASP A 232 -0.72 -4.27 11.51
N PRO A 233 -0.85 -2.93 11.63
CA PRO A 233 0.16 -2.10 12.25
C PRO A 233 0.44 -2.48 13.72
N SER A 234 -0.57 -2.97 14.46
CA SER A 234 -0.42 -3.38 15.85
C SER A 234 0.48 -4.61 16.02
N ALA A 235 0.57 -5.45 15.00
CA ALA A 235 1.42 -6.65 15.02
C ALA A 235 2.92 -6.32 15.06
N LEU A 236 3.33 -5.17 14.51
CA LEU A 236 4.72 -4.69 14.54
C LEU A 236 5.18 -4.28 15.95
N GLY A 237 4.24 -3.98 16.86
CA GLY A 237 4.56 -3.69 18.26
C GLY A 237 5.29 -4.85 18.97
N LYS A 238 4.97 -6.09 18.61
CA LYS A 238 5.63 -7.28 19.15
C LYS A 238 7.10 -7.44 18.73
N LEU A 239 7.52 -6.72 17.69
CA LEU A 239 8.87 -6.72 17.13
C LEU A 239 9.72 -5.53 17.60
N GLY A 240 9.24 -4.73 18.55
CA GLY A 240 9.94 -3.55 19.08
C GLY A 240 9.89 -2.32 18.16
N VAL A 241 9.18 -2.38 17.03
CA VAL A 241 9.12 -1.28 16.05
C VAL A 241 8.49 -0.02 16.65
N LEU A 242 7.47 -0.15 17.51
CA LEU A 242 6.82 1.02 18.12
C LEU A 242 7.76 1.79 19.05
N GLU A 243 8.63 1.10 19.78
CA GLU A 243 9.67 1.73 20.60
C GLU A 243 10.69 2.47 19.71
N THR A 244 11.11 1.86 18.60
CA THR A 244 12.00 2.51 17.63
C THR A 244 11.36 3.76 17.05
N VAL A 245 10.07 3.71 16.65
CA VAL A 245 9.33 4.87 16.13
C VAL A 245 9.19 5.97 17.20
N GLN A 246 8.94 5.60 18.46
CA GLN A 246 8.94 6.57 19.57
C GLN A 246 10.30 7.28 19.70
N ASN A 247 11.38 6.52 19.69
CA ASN A 247 12.76 7.06 19.77
C ASN A 247 13.07 7.96 18.56
N ILE A 248 12.61 7.61 17.36
CA ILE A 248 12.72 8.45 16.15
C ILE A 248 11.98 9.77 16.34
N ILE A 249 10.77 9.78 16.88
CA ILE A 249 9.98 10.99 17.17
C ILE A 249 10.70 11.88 18.19
N ASP A 250 11.38 11.27 19.16
CA ASP A 250 12.06 11.97 20.24
C ASP A 250 13.48 12.46 19.88
N CYS A 251 14.05 12.00 18.75
CA CYS A 251 15.42 12.40 18.36
C CYS A 251 15.55 13.84 17.83
N GLY A 252 14.43 14.55 17.65
CA GLY A 252 14.39 15.95 17.22
C GLY A 252 14.60 16.19 15.73
N LYS A 253 14.68 15.15 14.91
CA LYS A 253 14.68 15.26 13.44
C LYS A 253 13.27 15.39 12.90
N PRO A 254 13.05 16.06 11.75
CA PRO A 254 11.77 15.99 11.04
C PRO A 254 11.41 14.55 10.69
N VAL A 255 10.14 14.20 10.90
CA VAL A 255 9.62 12.87 10.59
C VAL A 255 8.40 12.99 9.68
N PHE A 256 8.39 12.21 8.60
CA PHE A 256 7.23 12.05 7.73
C PHE A 256 6.83 10.59 7.63
N GLY A 257 5.54 10.28 7.83
CA GLY A 257 4.99 8.92 7.74
C GLY A 257 3.87 8.80 6.69
N ILE A 258 3.92 7.74 5.87
CA ILE A 258 2.88 7.43 4.88
C ILE A 258 2.23 6.09 5.20
N CYS A 259 0.90 6.04 5.18
CA CYS A 259 0.06 4.85 5.31
C CYS A 259 0.39 4.02 6.57
N LEU A 260 1.16 2.93 6.48
CA LEU A 260 1.61 2.17 7.66
C LEU A 260 2.46 3.05 8.59
N GLY A 261 3.35 3.89 8.06
CA GLY A 261 4.13 4.84 8.85
C GLY A 261 3.26 5.83 9.63
N HIS A 262 2.14 6.28 9.07
CA HIS A 262 1.14 7.08 9.77
C HIS A 262 0.53 6.32 10.95
N GLN A 263 0.14 5.06 10.74
CA GLN A 263 -0.45 4.22 11.78
C GLN A 263 0.54 3.92 12.91
N LEU A 264 1.82 3.68 12.57
CA LEU A 264 2.88 3.42 13.54
C LEU A 264 3.18 4.67 14.40
N ILE A 265 3.14 5.88 13.81
CA ILE A 265 3.24 7.14 14.58
C ILE A 265 2.09 7.23 15.59
N GLY A 266 0.83 6.98 15.17
CA GLY A 266 -0.31 6.96 16.06
C GLY A 266 -0.16 5.97 17.22
N LEU A 267 0.19 4.72 16.88
CA LEU A 267 0.37 3.65 17.87
C LEU A 267 1.51 3.95 18.86
N SER A 268 2.65 4.49 18.39
CA SER A 268 3.77 4.85 19.28
C SER A 268 3.41 5.95 20.28
N GLN A 269 2.43 6.79 19.94
CA GLN A 269 1.89 7.83 20.83
C GLN A 269 0.70 7.35 21.67
N GLY A 270 0.36 6.06 21.62
CA GLY A 270 -0.74 5.47 22.40
C GLY A 270 -2.13 5.61 21.77
N VAL A 271 -2.22 6.05 20.53
CA VAL A 271 -3.49 6.09 19.78
C VAL A 271 -3.69 4.76 19.08
N SER A 272 -4.79 4.08 19.34
CA SER A 272 -5.07 2.76 18.76
C SER A 272 -5.44 2.82 17.27
N THR A 273 -5.32 1.68 16.59
CA THR A 273 -5.83 1.46 15.25
C THR A 273 -6.94 0.42 15.25
N PHE A 274 -7.79 0.46 14.26
CA PHE A 274 -8.86 -0.53 14.08
C PHE A 274 -8.92 -1.02 12.63
N LYS A 275 -9.36 -2.28 12.45
CA LYS A 275 -9.62 -2.83 11.13
C LYS A 275 -10.93 -2.24 10.59
N MET A 276 -10.85 -1.67 9.40
CA MET A 276 -12.01 -1.12 8.70
C MET A 276 -12.86 -2.25 8.09
N PHE A 277 -14.13 -1.98 7.88
CA PHE A 277 -15.06 -2.95 7.32
C PHE A 277 -14.66 -3.40 5.91
N SER A 278 -14.41 -2.48 4.99
CA SER A 278 -13.94 -2.78 3.63
C SER A 278 -12.61 -2.10 3.26
N GLY A 279 -12.15 -1.13 4.07
CA GLY A 279 -10.97 -0.31 3.80
C GLY A 279 -11.16 0.71 2.67
N HIS A 280 -10.14 1.53 2.44
CA HIS A 280 -10.09 2.49 1.33
C HIS A 280 -9.07 2.04 0.29
N ARG A 281 -9.52 1.81 -0.95
CA ARG A 281 -8.64 1.42 -2.06
C ARG A 281 -9.14 2.00 -3.38
N GLY A 282 -8.34 2.90 -3.94
CA GLY A 282 -8.66 3.60 -5.18
C GLY A 282 -7.89 4.90 -5.31
N VAL A 283 -8.10 5.60 -6.43
CA VAL A 283 -7.35 6.80 -6.82
C VAL A 283 -8.19 8.08 -6.80
N ASN A 284 -9.38 8.02 -6.23
CA ASN A 284 -10.37 9.11 -6.27
C ASN A 284 -11.03 9.37 -4.91
N HIS A 285 -10.29 9.16 -3.83
CA HIS A 285 -10.78 9.39 -2.48
C HIS A 285 -10.62 10.85 -2.06
N PRO A 286 -11.74 11.54 -1.73
CA PRO A 286 -11.68 12.94 -1.34
C PRO A 286 -11.30 13.05 0.15
N ILE A 287 -10.36 13.95 0.44
CA ILE A 287 -9.99 14.32 1.81
C ILE A 287 -10.14 15.82 2.02
N LEU A 288 -10.29 16.24 3.26
CA LEU A 288 -10.23 17.61 3.71
C LEU A 288 -8.93 17.85 4.44
N ASN A 289 -8.11 18.77 3.97
CA ASN A 289 -7.03 19.33 4.75
C ASN A 289 -7.64 20.32 5.75
N THR A 290 -7.62 19.96 7.05
CA THR A 290 -8.27 20.73 8.12
C THR A 290 -7.53 22.03 8.45
N ILE A 291 -6.27 22.15 8.05
CA ILE A 291 -5.42 23.33 8.31
C ILE A 291 -5.72 24.40 7.27
N THR A 292 -5.81 24.02 6.00
CA THR A 292 -6.03 24.95 4.88
C THR A 292 -7.52 25.12 4.50
N GLY A 293 -8.37 24.19 4.92
CA GLY A 293 -9.79 24.10 4.51
C GLY A 293 -10.00 23.63 3.07
N ARG A 294 -8.95 23.10 2.40
CA ARG A 294 -9.04 22.64 1.00
C ARG A 294 -9.39 21.16 0.91
N GLY A 295 -10.22 20.81 -0.07
CA GLY A 295 -10.43 19.44 -0.49
C GLY A 295 -9.32 18.99 -1.46
N GLU A 296 -8.88 17.76 -1.34
CA GLU A 296 -7.89 17.12 -2.21
C GLU A 296 -8.39 15.75 -2.62
N ILE A 297 -8.02 15.29 -3.82
CA ILE A 297 -8.31 13.94 -4.30
C ILE A 297 -7.03 13.09 -4.14
N THR A 298 -7.19 11.93 -3.52
CA THR A 298 -6.03 11.12 -3.10
C THR A 298 -6.13 9.67 -3.55
N SER A 299 -4.97 9.05 -3.70
CA SER A 299 -4.81 7.61 -3.83
C SER A 299 -4.78 6.97 -2.45
N GLN A 300 -5.55 5.90 -2.23
CA GLN A 300 -5.61 5.20 -0.95
C GLN A 300 -5.50 3.68 -1.13
N ASN A 301 -4.82 3.04 -0.18
CA ASN A 301 -4.71 1.60 -0.09
C ASN A 301 -4.44 1.19 1.37
N HIS A 302 -5.49 1.08 2.17
CA HIS A 302 -5.37 0.63 3.55
C HIS A 302 -6.63 -0.07 4.05
N GLY A 303 -6.46 -1.03 4.95
CA GLY A 303 -7.54 -1.76 5.63
C GLY A 303 -7.64 -1.46 7.13
N PHE A 304 -6.74 -0.62 7.65
CA PHE A 304 -6.73 -0.16 9.04
C PHE A 304 -6.73 1.36 9.08
N ALA A 305 -7.25 1.94 10.15
CA ALA A 305 -7.26 3.38 10.38
C ALA A 305 -6.97 3.70 11.85
N VAL A 306 -6.48 4.91 12.09
CA VAL A 306 -6.23 5.45 13.44
C VAL A 306 -7.54 5.84 14.12
N ASN A 307 -7.67 5.57 15.42
CA ASN A 307 -8.85 5.90 16.21
C ASN A 307 -9.01 7.42 16.37
N LYS A 308 -10.10 7.94 15.81
CA LYS A 308 -10.37 9.39 15.75
C LYS A 308 -10.68 9.99 17.12
N GLU A 309 -11.43 9.28 17.97
CA GLU A 309 -11.85 9.73 19.28
C GLU A 309 -10.63 9.87 20.20
N GLU A 310 -9.75 8.89 20.20
CA GLU A 310 -8.50 8.91 20.94
C GLU A 310 -7.58 10.03 20.45
N LEU A 311 -7.45 10.21 19.13
CA LEU A 311 -6.63 11.26 18.55
C LEU A 311 -7.15 12.66 18.87
N ASN A 312 -8.48 12.88 18.84
CA ASN A 312 -9.09 14.16 19.21
C ASN A 312 -8.83 14.56 20.66
N SER A 313 -8.73 13.58 21.56
CA SER A 313 -8.45 13.81 22.98
C SER A 313 -6.94 13.86 23.29
N HIS A 314 -6.07 13.59 22.31
CA HIS A 314 -4.64 13.52 22.49
C HIS A 314 -4.02 14.91 22.73
N LYS A 315 -3.11 15.03 23.70
CA LYS A 315 -2.52 16.32 24.07
C LYS A 315 -1.55 16.88 23.03
N SER A 316 -0.71 16.01 22.47
CA SER A 316 0.41 16.38 21.58
C SER A 316 0.12 16.16 20.08
N LEU A 317 -0.94 15.43 19.73
CA LEU A 317 -1.33 15.19 18.35
C LEU A 317 -2.55 16.05 17.96
N GLU A 318 -2.67 16.35 16.68
CA GLU A 318 -3.86 16.96 16.09
C GLU A 318 -4.16 16.35 14.71
N ILE A 319 -5.43 16.33 14.32
CA ILE A 319 -5.87 15.88 13.00
C ILE A 319 -5.55 16.96 11.98
N SER A 320 -4.78 16.61 10.96
CA SER A 320 -4.47 17.50 9.83
C SER A 320 -5.31 17.23 8.59
N HIS A 321 -5.80 15.98 8.43
CA HIS A 321 -6.64 15.61 7.28
C HIS A 321 -7.74 14.64 7.70
N LEU A 322 -8.92 14.77 7.07
CA LEU A 322 -10.08 13.89 7.28
C LEU A 322 -10.58 13.37 5.93
N HIS A 323 -10.95 12.10 5.88
CA HIS A 323 -11.62 11.52 4.73
C HIS A 323 -13.06 12.04 4.65
N LEU A 324 -13.48 12.55 3.49
CA LEU A 324 -14.76 13.24 3.35
C LEU A 324 -15.98 12.32 3.29
N ASN A 325 -15.80 11.03 2.89
CA ASN A 325 -16.92 10.12 2.77
C ASN A 325 -17.37 9.54 4.12
N ASP A 326 -16.44 9.30 5.06
CA ASP A 326 -16.74 8.61 6.33
C ASP A 326 -16.14 9.28 7.57
N GLY A 327 -15.37 10.36 7.36
CA GLY A 327 -14.78 11.12 8.46
C GLY A 327 -13.64 10.42 9.20
N THR A 328 -13.06 9.35 8.63
CA THR A 328 -11.86 8.71 9.19
C THR A 328 -10.67 9.66 9.16
N VAL A 329 -9.70 9.42 10.06
CA VAL A 329 -8.46 10.19 10.09
C VAL A 329 -7.64 9.89 8.84
N ALA A 330 -7.35 10.92 8.06
CA ALA A 330 -6.54 10.83 6.84
C ALA A 330 -5.15 11.47 7.01
N GLY A 331 -4.88 12.14 8.13
CA GLY A 331 -3.58 12.68 8.48
C GLY A 331 -3.54 13.26 9.89
N MET A 332 -2.37 13.26 10.46
CA MET A 332 -2.10 13.86 11.78
C MET A 332 -0.73 14.52 11.82
N ARG A 333 -0.53 15.42 12.78
CA ARG A 333 0.74 16.06 13.07
C ARG A 333 0.95 16.23 14.57
N MET A 334 2.19 16.35 14.98
CA MET A 334 2.52 16.78 16.33
C MET A 334 2.48 18.31 16.46
N LYS A 335 2.04 18.80 17.62
CA LYS A 335 1.91 20.25 17.88
C LYS A 335 3.25 20.93 18.10
N ASP A 336 4.20 20.22 18.71
CA ASP A 336 5.46 20.77 19.22
C ASP A 336 6.70 20.19 18.55
N LYS A 337 6.52 19.38 17.48
CA LYS A 337 7.62 18.75 16.72
C LYS A 337 7.34 18.79 15.24
N ASP A 338 8.38 18.79 14.40
CA ASP A 338 8.27 18.67 12.96
C ASP A 338 7.98 17.20 12.55
N VAL A 339 6.88 16.66 13.07
CA VAL A 339 6.40 15.29 12.81
C VAL A 339 4.99 15.35 12.24
N PHE A 340 4.81 14.81 11.06
CA PHE A 340 3.47 14.70 10.44
C PHE A 340 3.35 13.43 9.62
N SER A 341 2.12 13.03 9.32
CA SER A 341 1.86 11.83 8.56
C SER A 341 0.49 11.84 7.89
N VAL A 342 0.36 11.05 6.83
CA VAL A 342 -0.90 10.87 6.09
C VAL A 342 -1.19 9.39 5.87
N GLN A 343 -2.49 9.05 5.92
CA GLN A 343 -2.97 7.69 5.72
C GLN A 343 -2.98 7.28 4.24
N TYR A 344 -3.12 8.26 3.36
CA TYR A 344 -3.16 8.11 1.91
C TYR A 344 -1.76 8.19 1.28
N HIS A 345 -1.70 8.01 -0.04
CA HIS A 345 -0.47 7.96 -0.82
C HIS A 345 -0.25 9.26 -1.62
N PRO A 346 0.47 10.26 -1.09
CA PRO A 346 0.72 11.53 -1.78
C PRO A 346 1.64 11.39 -3.00
N GLU A 347 2.44 10.32 -3.05
CA GLU A 347 3.26 9.97 -4.20
C GLU A 347 2.41 9.53 -5.39
N SER A 348 1.16 9.09 -5.15
CA SER A 348 0.26 8.51 -6.15
C SER A 348 0.81 7.24 -6.79
N SER A 349 0.80 7.17 -8.12
CA SER A 349 1.24 6.04 -8.94
C SER A 349 0.54 4.71 -8.58
N PRO A 350 -0.70 4.55 -9.11
CA PRO A 350 -1.46 5.53 -9.92
C PRO A 350 -2.20 6.56 -9.04
N GLY A 351 -2.59 7.69 -9.64
CA GLY A 351 -3.51 8.64 -9.01
C GLY A 351 -3.18 10.11 -9.20
N PRO A 352 -3.95 11.01 -8.57
CA PRO A 352 -3.78 12.45 -8.64
C PRO A 352 -2.58 12.95 -7.83
N HIS A 353 -2.09 14.13 -8.16
CA HIS A 353 -0.90 14.72 -7.55
C HIS A 353 -1.21 15.87 -6.58
N ASP A 354 -2.45 16.02 -6.15
CA ASP A 354 -2.91 17.12 -5.30
C ASP A 354 -2.11 17.27 -4.02
N SER A 355 -1.63 16.15 -3.47
CA SER A 355 -0.97 16.09 -2.18
C SER A 355 0.57 15.99 -2.25
N ARG A 356 1.18 16.10 -3.44
CA ARG A 356 2.66 16.04 -3.58
C ARG A 356 3.39 17.14 -2.81
N TYR A 357 2.72 18.24 -2.47
CA TYR A 357 3.27 19.32 -1.63
C TYR A 357 3.74 18.84 -0.24
N LEU A 358 3.25 17.70 0.25
CA LEU A 358 3.69 17.13 1.53
C LEU A 358 5.18 16.73 1.53
N PHE A 359 5.70 16.32 0.38
CA PHE A 359 7.14 16.11 0.23
C PHE A 359 7.90 17.44 0.30
N ASP A 360 7.35 18.53 -0.24
CA ASP A 360 7.93 19.88 -0.15
C ASP A 360 7.90 20.41 1.29
N GLU A 361 6.84 20.11 2.04
CA GLU A 361 6.71 20.42 3.47
C GLU A 361 7.79 19.71 4.27
N PHE A 362 8.01 18.40 4.03
CA PHE A 362 9.05 17.63 4.70
C PHE A 362 10.45 18.20 4.42
N VAL A 363 10.76 18.51 3.15
CA VAL A 363 12.03 19.16 2.77
C VAL A 363 12.19 20.53 3.45
N SER A 364 11.10 21.31 3.52
CA SER A 364 11.11 22.61 4.22
C SER A 364 11.44 22.46 5.71
N ASN A 365 10.93 21.42 6.38
CA ASN A 365 11.22 21.14 7.79
C ASN A 365 12.69 20.75 7.97
N MET A 366 13.27 19.91 7.09
CA MET A 366 14.71 19.61 7.09
C MET A 366 15.56 20.86 6.92
N LYS A 367 15.17 21.76 6.02
CA LYS A 367 15.88 23.02 5.77
C LYS A 367 15.94 23.92 7.01
N LYS A 368 14.84 24.03 7.76
CA LYS A 368 14.78 24.86 8.99
C LYS A 368 15.83 24.42 10.01
N ILE A 369 15.95 23.12 10.24
CA ILE A 369 16.90 22.56 11.21
C ILE A 369 18.35 22.75 10.72
N LYS A 370 18.60 22.53 9.42
CA LYS A 370 19.95 22.67 8.84
C LYS A 370 20.50 24.09 8.89
N VAL A 371 19.62 25.11 8.85
CA VAL A 371 20.01 26.54 8.97
C VAL A 371 20.20 26.95 10.43
N ALA A 372 19.59 26.24 11.38
CA ALA A 372 19.68 26.56 12.81
C ALA A 372 20.93 25.97 13.50
N VAL A 373 21.69 25.13 12.82
CA VAL A 373 22.99 24.55 13.24
C VAL A 373 24.13 25.30 12.53
#